data_5f7e2c7e965a3a1d6789aef6bf2adeb9
#
_entry.id   5f7e2c7e965a3a1d6789aef6bf2adeb9
#
_cell.length_a   1.000
_cell.length_b   1.000
_cell.length_c   1.000
_cell.angle_alpha   90.00
_cell.angle_beta   90.00
_cell.angle_gamma   90.00
#
_symmetry.space_group_name_H-M   'P 1'
#
loop_
_entity.id
_entity.type
_entity.pdbx_description
1 polymer ?
#
loop_
_entity_poly.entity_id
_entity_poly.type
_entity_poly.pdbx_seq_one_letter_code
_entity_poly.pdbx_strand_id
1 'polypeptide(L)'
;MAAGMHRMRLGRSLASLIGEGDGSEFVEVEGQRNVALDTIKAGRFNPRRNFSEAQIEELAVSIRERGLVQPLVVRPVRGEHESYEIVAGERRWRAAQRANLHEVSVVVRALSDQEAIEIAMIENVQREDLNAVEEAEGYQLLMDGHDYTQEDLSKVIGKSRSHLANTLRLLKLPESVQALLRSGDLSAGHARCLIGRADAAALAERIVNEGLTVRQVEALVQDKPAVSGKGRKTKAKNADTRAAESELREALGLDVDIRAGRGEKGELRIRYTNLDQLEDLRHRLLRRPAYR
;
A
#
# COMPACT_ATOMS: atom_id res chain seq x y z
N MET A 1 24.24 -30.75 17.49
CA MET A 1 24.67 -29.77 16.43
C MET A 1 23.61 -29.75 15.36
N ALA A 2 22.71 -28.80 15.43
CA ALA A 2 21.65 -28.64 14.42
C ALA A 2 22.13 -27.65 13.38
N ALA A 3 22.31 -28.13 12.15
CA ALA A 3 22.68 -27.33 11.00
C ALA A 3 21.51 -26.41 10.64
N GLY A 4 21.74 -25.10 10.77
CA GLY A 4 20.80 -24.09 10.32
C GLY A 4 20.70 -24.10 8.81
N MET A 5 19.59 -24.60 8.28
CA MET A 5 19.21 -24.43 6.89
C MET A 5 18.92 -22.94 6.66
N HIS A 6 19.85 -22.28 5.98
CA HIS A 6 19.67 -20.91 5.49
C HIS A 6 18.61 -20.95 4.39
N ARG A 7 17.34 -20.65 4.73
CA ARG A 7 16.28 -20.44 3.75
C ARG A 7 16.65 -19.17 2.95
N MET A 8 17.07 -19.35 1.71
CA MET A 8 17.16 -18.25 0.75
C MET A 8 15.77 -17.63 0.61
N ARG A 9 15.60 -16.42 1.10
CA ARG A 9 14.35 -15.65 0.95
C ARG A 9 14.17 -15.32 -0.54
N LEU A 10 13.04 -15.73 -1.10
CA LEU A 10 12.63 -15.54 -2.50
C LEU A 10 12.58 -14.06 -2.96
N GLY A 11 12.62 -13.12 -2.05
CA GLY A 11 12.39 -11.70 -2.32
C GLY A 11 13.31 -11.02 -3.36
N ARG A 12 14.47 -11.61 -3.72
CA ARG A 12 15.35 -11.07 -4.77
C ARG A 12 15.08 -11.66 -6.14
N SER A 13 14.57 -12.88 -6.22
CA SER A 13 14.25 -13.52 -7.50
C SER A 13 12.88 -13.14 -8.06
N LEU A 14 11.95 -12.72 -7.19
CA LEU A 14 10.59 -12.34 -7.59
C LEU A 14 10.52 -10.96 -8.26
N ALA A 15 11.28 -9.97 -7.79
CA ALA A 15 11.33 -8.64 -8.41
C ALA A 15 11.82 -8.69 -9.86
N SER A 16 12.65 -9.67 -10.21
CA SER A 16 13.11 -9.90 -11.59
C SER A 16 12.09 -10.65 -12.47
N LEU A 17 11.04 -11.23 -11.87
CA LEU A 17 10.02 -12.01 -12.58
C LEU A 17 8.80 -11.18 -12.99
N ILE A 18 8.54 -10.06 -12.31
CA ILE A 18 7.31 -9.26 -12.48
C ILE A 18 7.59 -7.98 -13.30
N GLY A 19 8.77 -7.88 -13.92
CA GLY A 19 9.17 -6.96 -14.99
C GLY A 19 8.29 -5.72 -15.21
N GLU A 20 8.27 -4.77 -14.26
CA GLU A 20 8.03 -3.37 -14.52
C GLU A 20 9.31 -2.59 -14.17
N GLY A 21 10.12 -2.37 -15.19
CA GLY A 21 11.35 -1.60 -15.10
C GLY A 21 11.87 -1.33 -16.49
N ASP A 22 11.61 -0.13 -16.95
CA ASP A 22 12.34 0.67 -17.94
C ASP A 22 13.34 -0.08 -18.85
N GLY A 23 13.10 0.07 -20.16
CA GLY A 23 13.81 -0.63 -21.23
C GLY A 23 15.33 -0.54 -21.13
N SER A 24 15.94 -1.68 -20.90
CA SER A 24 17.24 -2.05 -21.48
C SER A 24 17.70 -3.41 -20.92
N GLU A 25 18.18 -4.24 -21.83
CA GLU A 25 18.81 -5.55 -21.66
C GLU A 25 17.82 -6.72 -21.49
N PHE A 26 17.66 -7.45 -22.59
CA PHE A 26 17.16 -8.82 -22.59
C PHE A 26 18.12 -9.66 -21.73
N VAL A 27 17.83 -9.74 -20.42
CA VAL A 27 18.46 -10.75 -19.57
C VAL A 27 17.90 -12.08 -20.07
N GLU A 28 18.76 -12.92 -20.65
CA GLU A 28 18.48 -14.33 -20.95
C GLU A 28 17.99 -14.98 -19.66
N VAL A 29 16.66 -15.13 -19.51
CA VAL A 29 16.07 -15.74 -18.33
C VAL A 29 16.34 -17.24 -18.46
N GLU A 30 17.27 -17.77 -17.69
CA GLU A 30 17.52 -19.20 -17.56
C GLU A 30 16.18 -19.93 -17.40
N GLY A 31 15.82 -20.76 -18.41
CA GLY A 31 14.59 -21.54 -18.37
C GLY A 31 13.45 -21.09 -19.30
N GLN A 32 13.63 -20.05 -20.13
CA GLN A 32 12.62 -19.72 -21.15
C GLN A 32 12.67 -20.73 -22.28
N ARG A 33 11.51 -21.32 -22.65
CA ARG A 33 11.37 -22.26 -23.77
C ARG A 33 9.97 -22.18 -24.37
N ASN A 34 9.83 -22.65 -25.59
CA ASN A 34 8.52 -22.86 -26.23
C ASN A 34 7.99 -24.23 -25.85
N VAL A 35 6.72 -24.28 -25.49
CA VAL A 35 5.99 -25.52 -25.22
C VAL A 35 4.66 -25.51 -25.93
N ALA A 36 4.16 -26.70 -26.25
CA ALA A 36 2.85 -26.84 -26.88
C ALA A 36 1.76 -26.35 -25.93
N LEU A 37 0.81 -25.56 -26.44
CA LEU A 37 -0.23 -24.92 -25.65
C LEU A 37 -1.16 -25.92 -24.95
N ASP A 38 -1.38 -27.08 -25.54
CA ASP A 38 -2.18 -28.18 -25.01
C ASP A 38 -1.55 -28.91 -23.82
N THR A 39 -0.24 -28.76 -23.61
CA THR A 39 0.48 -29.30 -22.45
C THR A 39 0.31 -28.44 -21.20
N ILE A 40 -0.30 -27.26 -21.34
CA ILE A 40 -0.45 -26.30 -20.26
C ILE A 40 -1.88 -26.37 -19.68
N LYS A 41 -1.97 -26.59 -18.36
CA LYS A 41 -3.22 -26.63 -17.60
C LYS A 41 -3.43 -25.32 -16.82
N ALA A 42 -4.70 -24.96 -16.60
CA ALA A 42 -5.05 -23.82 -15.75
C ALA A 42 -4.49 -23.99 -14.32
N GLY A 43 -4.06 -22.90 -13.72
CA GLY A 43 -3.54 -22.88 -12.36
C GLY A 43 -4.62 -23.16 -11.31
N ARG A 44 -4.38 -24.12 -10.41
CA ARG A 44 -5.30 -24.47 -9.34
C ARG A 44 -5.47 -23.36 -8.31
N PHE A 45 -4.45 -22.54 -8.16
CA PHE A 45 -4.34 -21.52 -7.12
C PHE A 45 -4.64 -20.11 -7.62
N ASN A 46 -5.10 -19.95 -8.87
CA ASN A 46 -5.44 -18.63 -9.39
C ASN A 46 -6.72 -18.10 -8.71
N PRO A 47 -6.65 -16.99 -7.93
CA PRO A 47 -7.80 -16.41 -7.25
C PRO A 47 -8.80 -15.79 -8.23
N ARG A 48 -8.36 -15.45 -9.45
CA ARG A 48 -9.19 -14.79 -10.44
C ARG A 48 -10.08 -15.82 -11.18
N ARG A 49 -11.37 -15.83 -10.86
CA ARG A 49 -12.37 -16.69 -11.52
C ARG A 49 -13.14 -16.00 -12.62
N ASN A 50 -13.28 -14.69 -12.57
CA ASN A 50 -14.02 -13.91 -13.55
C ASN A 50 -13.08 -13.18 -14.51
N PHE A 51 -13.18 -13.53 -15.79
CA PHE A 51 -12.45 -12.90 -16.88
C PHE A 51 -13.44 -12.23 -17.82
N SER A 52 -13.25 -10.97 -18.16
CA SER A 52 -14.03 -10.29 -19.17
C SER A 52 -13.71 -10.90 -20.55
N GLU A 53 -14.71 -11.47 -21.19
CA GLU A 53 -14.60 -12.04 -22.52
C GLU A 53 -14.06 -11.02 -23.55
N ALA A 54 -14.54 -9.77 -23.48
CA ALA A 54 -14.09 -8.69 -24.35
C ALA A 54 -12.60 -8.40 -24.19
N GLN A 55 -12.09 -8.38 -22.95
CA GLN A 55 -10.65 -8.13 -22.68
C GLN A 55 -9.76 -9.30 -23.14
N ILE A 56 -10.28 -10.55 -23.11
CA ILE A 56 -9.55 -11.70 -23.61
C ILE A 56 -9.48 -11.65 -25.15
N GLU A 57 -10.58 -11.27 -25.82
CA GLU A 57 -10.61 -11.15 -27.27
C GLU A 57 -9.69 -10.04 -27.77
N GLU A 58 -9.68 -8.87 -27.14
CA GLU A 58 -8.76 -7.78 -27.46
C GLU A 58 -7.29 -8.26 -27.35
N LEU A 59 -6.96 -8.97 -26.28
CA LEU A 59 -5.63 -9.55 -26.08
C LEU A 59 -5.32 -10.62 -27.12
N ALA A 60 -6.30 -11.44 -27.53
CA ALA A 60 -6.12 -12.45 -28.55
C ALA A 60 -5.81 -11.84 -29.93
N VAL A 61 -6.43 -10.72 -30.30
CA VAL A 61 -6.10 -9.97 -31.53
C VAL A 61 -4.63 -9.51 -31.48
N SER A 62 -4.21 -8.90 -30.38
CA SER A 62 -2.82 -8.46 -30.22
C SER A 62 -1.82 -9.61 -30.30
N ILE A 63 -2.15 -10.77 -29.72
CA ILE A 63 -1.30 -11.97 -29.74
C ILE A 63 -1.23 -12.57 -31.16
N ARG A 64 -2.29 -12.51 -31.98
CA ARG A 64 -2.25 -12.95 -33.39
C ARG A 64 -1.28 -12.11 -34.22
N GLU A 65 -1.21 -10.81 -33.95
CA GLU A 65 -0.38 -9.88 -34.72
C GLU A 65 1.10 -9.92 -34.31
N ARG A 66 1.38 -10.01 -33.01
CA ARG A 66 2.73 -9.80 -32.46
C ARG A 66 3.31 -11.00 -31.74
N GLY A 67 2.54 -12.08 -31.63
CA GLY A 67 2.91 -13.21 -30.78
C GLY A 67 2.76 -12.90 -29.27
N LEU A 68 3.16 -13.85 -28.45
CA LEU A 68 3.19 -13.69 -26.99
C LEU A 68 4.50 -12.99 -26.58
N VAL A 69 4.44 -11.67 -26.42
CA VAL A 69 5.62 -10.84 -26.08
C VAL A 69 6.16 -11.17 -24.69
N GLN A 70 5.29 -11.40 -23.72
CA GLN A 70 5.68 -11.73 -22.36
C GLN A 70 5.39 -13.22 -22.08
N PRO A 71 6.39 -14.03 -21.69
CA PRO A 71 6.21 -15.46 -21.45
C PRO A 71 5.25 -15.76 -20.29
N LEU A 72 4.64 -16.94 -20.32
CA LEU A 72 3.88 -17.48 -19.20
C LEU A 72 4.83 -18.02 -18.14
N VAL A 73 4.48 -17.94 -16.86
CA VAL A 73 5.20 -18.63 -15.80
C VAL A 73 4.45 -19.92 -15.48
N VAL A 74 5.15 -21.05 -15.64
CA VAL A 74 4.57 -22.37 -15.45
C VAL A 74 5.44 -23.24 -14.54
N ARG A 75 4.84 -24.24 -13.91
CA ARG A 75 5.55 -25.28 -13.16
C ARG A 75 5.25 -26.67 -13.72
N PRO A 76 6.19 -27.65 -13.60
CA PRO A 76 5.92 -29.02 -14.00
C PRO A 76 4.84 -29.64 -13.12
N VAL A 77 3.92 -30.41 -13.71
CA VAL A 77 2.95 -31.21 -12.95
C VAL A 77 3.65 -32.52 -12.53
N ARG A 78 3.63 -32.81 -11.23
CA ARG A 78 4.25 -34.02 -10.68
C ARG A 78 3.59 -35.30 -11.27
N GLY A 79 4.40 -36.20 -11.82
CA GLY A 79 3.94 -37.49 -12.32
C GLY A 79 3.45 -37.47 -13.77
N GLU A 80 3.45 -36.34 -14.44
CA GLU A 80 3.12 -36.23 -15.87
C GLU A 80 4.33 -35.71 -16.67
N HIS A 81 4.72 -36.42 -17.72
CA HIS A 81 5.77 -35.97 -18.65
C HIS A 81 5.24 -34.80 -19.49
N GLU A 82 6.02 -33.73 -19.58
CA GLU A 82 5.72 -32.54 -20.42
C GLU A 82 4.36 -31.86 -20.15
N SER A 83 3.86 -31.98 -18.93
CA SER A 83 2.65 -31.29 -18.50
C SER A 83 2.98 -30.15 -17.52
N TYR A 84 2.40 -28.99 -17.77
CA TYR A 84 2.68 -27.78 -17.01
C TYR A 84 1.40 -27.19 -16.39
N GLU A 85 1.53 -26.57 -15.24
CA GLU A 85 0.47 -25.80 -14.57
C GLU A 85 0.85 -24.34 -14.56
N ILE A 86 -0.08 -23.45 -14.92
CA ILE A 86 0.13 -22.00 -14.92
C ILE A 86 0.25 -21.50 -13.47
N VAL A 87 1.31 -20.75 -13.22
CA VAL A 87 1.50 -20.00 -11.97
C VAL A 87 1.11 -18.54 -12.16
N ALA A 88 1.50 -17.92 -13.30
CA ALA A 88 1.13 -16.57 -13.66
C ALA A 88 0.90 -16.41 -15.18
N GLY A 89 -0.02 -15.52 -15.56
CA GLY A 89 -0.32 -15.23 -16.96
C GLY A 89 -1.54 -15.94 -17.55
N GLU A 90 -2.54 -16.37 -16.75
CA GLU A 90 -3.72 -17.10 -17.24
C GLU A 90 -4.52 -16.33 -18.31
N ARG A 91 -4.63 -14.98 -18.23
CA ARG A 91 -5.28 -14.19 -19.28
C ARG A 91 -4.58 -14.35 -20.64
N ARG A 92 -3.24 -14.33 -20.62
CA ARG A 92 -2.41 -14.52 -21.83
C ARG A 92 -2.56 -15.93 -22.39
N TRP A 93 -2.62 -16.93 -21.55
CA TRP A 93 -2.87 -18.32 -21.95
C TRP A 93 -4.24 -18.48 -22.61
N ARG A 94 -5.32 -17.95 -21.99
CA ARG A 94 -6.66 -18.00 -22.58
C ARG A 94 -6.74 -17.22 -23.91
N ALA A 95 -6.07 -16.09 -23.99
CA ALA A 95 -5.99 -15.31 -25.22
C ALA A 95 -5.16 -16.04 -26.30
N ALA A 96 -4.09 -16.75 -25.95
CA ALA A 96 -3.32 -17.58 -26.87
C ALA A 96 -4.15 -18.75 -27.42
N GLN A 97 -5.00 -19.38 -26.58
CA GLN A 97 -5.96 -20.38 -27.04
C GLN A 97 -6.94 -19.82 -28.07
N ARG A 98 -7.50 -18.60 -27.81
CA ARG A 98 -8.39 -17.93 -28.76
C ARG A 98 -7.67 -17.44 -30.02
N ALA A 99 -6.39 -17.16 -29.92
CA ALA A 99 -5.54 -16.83 -31.07
C ALA A 99 -5.14 -18.03 -31.89
N ASN A 100 -5.50 -19.27 -31.47
CA ASN A 100 -5.13 -20.54 -32.07
C ASN A 100 -3.59 -20.74 -32.21
N LEU A 101 -2.83 -20.30 -31.21
CA LEU A 101 -1.40 -20.60 -31.17
C LEU A 101 -1.18 -22.06 -30.81
N HIS A 102 -0.23 -22.72 -31.48
CA HIS A 102 0.16 -24.09 -31.19
C HIS A 102 1.21 -24.17 -30.09
N GLU A 103 2.10 -23.19 -30.06
CA GLU A 103 3.18 -23.07 -29.07
C GLU A 103 3.19 -21.72 -28.43
N VAL A 104 3.63 -21.66 -27.18
CA VAL A 104 3.79 -20.42 -26.42
C VAL A 104 5.10 -20.41 -25.65
N SER A 105 5.66 -19.24 -25.52
CA SER A 105 6.86 -19.00 -24.72
C SER A 105 6.54 -19.09 -23.24
N VAL A 106 7.27 -19.91 -22.49
CA VAL A 106 7.10 -20.12 -21.05
C VAL A 106 8.42 -20.01 -20.30
N VAL A 107 8.35 -19.57 -19.05
CA VAL A 107 9.40 -19.71 -18.06
C VAL A 107 9.01 -20.85 -17.13
N VAL A 108 9.79 -21.93 -17.15
CA VAL A 108 9.51 -23.08 -16.29
C VAL A 108 10.23 -22.92 -14.96
N ARG A 109 9.47 -22.99 -13.87
CA ARG A 109 9.98 -22.95 -12.51
C ARG A 109 9.57 -24.19 -11.73
N ALA A 110 10.53 -24.84 -11.08
CA ALA A 110 10.27 -25.94 -10.17
C ALA A 110 9.79 -25.36 -8.82
N LEU A 111 8.48 -25.14 -8.70
CA LEU A 111 7.84 -24.53 -7.53
C LEU A 111 7.03 -25.56 -6.75
N SER A 112 7.12 -25.51 -5.43
CA SER A 112 6.20 -26.21 -4.54
C SER A 112 4.79 -25.58 -4.62
N ASP A 113 3.77 -26.27 -4.10
CA ASP A 113 2.41 -25.72 -4.03
C ASP A 113 2.37 -24.43 -3.24
N GLN A 114 3.13 -24.35 -2.13
CA GLN A 114 3.20 -23.16 -1.28
C GLN A 114 3.82 -21.95 -2.00
N GLU A 115 4.91 -22.16 -2.74
CA GLU A 115 5.55 -21.12 -3.55
C GLU A 115 4.66 -20.67 -4.72
N ALA A 116 3.93 -21.59 -5.34
CA ALA A 116 2.99 -21.25 -6.41
C ALA A 116 1.81 -20.41 -5.89
N ILE A 117 1.26 -20.73 -4.71
CA ILE A 117 0.22 -19.95 -4.03
C ILE A 117 0.74 -18.55 -3.71
N GLU A 118 1.96 -18.46 -3.16
CA GLU A 118 2.59 -17.19 -2.80
C GLU A 118 2.75 -16.27 -4.03
N ILE A 119 3.28 -16.79 -5.13
CA ILE A 119 3.43 -16.03 -6.38
C ILE A 119 2.07 -15.56 -6.91
N ALA A 120 1.06 -16.44 -6.90
CA ALA A 120 -0.28 -16.09 -7.36
C ALA A 120 -0.94 -15.01 -6.47
N MET A 121 -0.69 -15.04 -5.16
CA MET A 121 -1.17 -14.01 -4.24
C MET A 121 -0.47 -12.67 -4.46
N ILE A 122 0.85 -12.67 -4.64
CA ILE A 122 1.62 -11.45 -4.91
C ILE A 122 1.17 -10.81 -6.22
N GLU A 123 1.01 -11.61 -7.30
CA GLU A 123 0.49 -11.11 -8.59
C GLU A 123 -0.89 -10.49 -8.43
N ASN A 124 -1.78 -11.16 -7.68
CA ASN A 124 -3.13 -10.66 -7.45
C ASN A 124 -3.13 -9.32 -6.67
N VAL A 125 -2.26 -9.19 -5.67
CA VAL A 125 -2.15 -7.97 -4.85
C VAL A 125 -1.51 -6.80 -5.60
N GLN A 126 -0.71 -7.07 -6.64
CA GLN A 126 -0.11 -6.04 -7.49
C GLN A 126 -1.05 -5.48 -8.58
N ARG A 127 -2.29 -5.96 -8.65
CA ARG A 127 -3.27 -5.46 -9.61
C ARG A 127 -3.66 -4.01 -9.30
N GLU A 128 -3.82 -3.20 -10.34
CA GLU A 128 -4.22 -1.79 -10.24
C GLU A 128 -5.71 -1.59 -9.93
N ASP A 129 -6.54 -2.62 -10.16
CA ASP A 129 -7.99 -2.58 -10.04
C ASP A 129 -8.53 -3.04 -8.67
N LEU A 130 -7.67 -3.31 -7.69
CA LEU A 130 -8.07 -3.68 -6.34
C LEU A 130 -8.62 -2.47 -5.57
N ASN A 131 -9.72 -2.68 -4.83
CA ASN A 131 -10.11 -1.71 -3.83
C ASN A 131 -9.19 -1.77 -2.59
N ALA A 132 -9.22 -0.72 -1.77
CA ALA A 132 -8.31 -0.61 -0.63
C ALA A 132 -8.49 -1.69 0.45
N VAL A 133 -9.68 -2.29 0.55
CA VAL A 133 -9.97 -3.39 1.49
C VAL A 133 -9.44 -4.70 0.93
N GLU A 134 -9.66 -4.99 -0.35
CA GLU A 134 -9.10 -6.17 -1.03
C GLU A 134 -7.57 -6.16 -1.00
N GLU A 135 -6.96 -5.00 -1.23
CA GLU A 135 -5.51 -4.82 -1.10
C GLU A 135 -5.03 -5.14 0.33
N ALA A 136 -5.75 -4.65 1.35
CA ALA A 136 -5.43 -4.91 2.75
C ALA A 136 -5.59 -6.40 3.13
N GLU A 137 -6.66 -7.06 2.67
CA GLU A 137 -6.91 -8.49 2.86
C GLU A 137 -5.80 -9.33 2.21
N GLY A 138 -5.37 -8.97 1.00
CA GLY A 138 -4.25 -9.62 0.30
C GLY A 138 -2.93 -9.49 1.09
N TYR A 139 -2.64 -8.31 1.63
CA TYR A 139 -1.46 -8.10 2.49
C TYR A 139 -1.52 -8.94 3.76
N GLN A 140 -2.69 -9.00 4.41
CA GLN A 140 -2.89 -9.78 5.62
C GLN A 140 -2.67 -11.28 5.36
N LEU A 141 -3.25 -11.81 4.25
CA LEU A 141 -3.09 -13.21 3.86
C LEU A 141 -1.62 -13.58 3.61
N LEU A 142 -0.86 -12.71 2.94
CA LEU A 142 0.58 -12.94 2.70
C LEU A 142 1.38 -12.94 4.01
N MET A 143 1.05 -12.06 4.95
CA MET A 143 1.72 -12.02 6.25
C MET A 143 1.40 -13.25 7.11
N ASP A 144 0.13 -13.66 7.15
CA ASP A 144 -0.32 -14.76 8.00
C ASP A 144 0.09 -16.14 7.43
N GLY A 145 0.10 -16.28 6.08
CA GLY A 145 0.38 -17.55 5.42
C GLY A 145 1.85 -17.83 5.12
N HIS A 146 2.68 -16.79 5.03
CA HIS A 146 4.07 -16.90 4.53
C HIS A 146 5.11 -16.22 5.41
N ASP A 147 4.78 -15.88 6.67
CA ASP A 147 5.69 -15.27 7.65
C ASP A 147 6.38 -13.97 7.15
N TYR A 148 5.74 -13.22 6.27
CA TYR A 148 6.25 -11.94 5.81
C TYR A 148 6.15 -10.89 6.91
N THR A 149 7.26 -10.18 7.16
CA THR A 149 7.20 -8.92 7.89
C THR A 149 6.68 -7.81 6.95
N GLN A 150 6.13 -6.72 7.52
CA GLN A 150 5.74 -5.56 6.71
C GLN A 150 6.90 -4.99 5.89
N GLU A 151 8.12 -5.14 6.37
CA GLU A 151 9.32 -4.70 5.66
C GLU A 151 9.63 -5.59 4.45
N ASP A 152 9.58 -6.91 4.63
CA ASP A 152 9.80 -7.86 3.54
C ASP A 152 8.72 -7.69 2.46
N LEU A 153 7.45 -7.59 2.88
CA LEU A 153 6.31 -7.42 1.99
C LEU A 153 6.40 -6.11 1.19
N SER A 154 6.84 -5.00 1.82
CA SER A 154 7.02 -3.72 1.14
C SER A 154 8.05 -3.80 0.01
N LYS A 155 9.13 -4.56 0.20
CA LYS A 155 10.17 -4.78 -0.82
C LYS A 155 9.65 -5.64 -1.98
N VAL A 156 8.88 -6.68 -1.67
CA VAL A 156 8.33 -7.62 -2.68
C VAL A 156 7.27 -6.95 -3.54
N ILE A 157 6.39 -6.16 -2.93
CA ILE A 157 5.27 -5.50 -3.64
C ILE A 157 5.70 -4.18 -4.29
N GLY A 158 6.85 -3.61 -3.89
CA GLY A 158 7.31 -2.30 -4.41
C GLY A 158 6.57 -1.10 -3.83
N LYS A 159 5.86 -1.27 -2.70
CA LYS A 159 5.14 -0.18 -2.00
C LYS A 159 5.89 0.26 -0.75
N SER A 160 5.69 1.49 -0.29
CA SER A 160 6.31 1.97 0.94
C SER A 160 5.75 1.27 2.18
N ARG A 161 6.57 1.09 3.23
CA ARG A 161 6.12 0.54 4.53
C ARG A 161 4.96 1.34 5.12
N SER A 162 4.97 2.66 4.94
CA SER A 162 3.88 3.53 5.41
C SER A 162 2.57 3.26 4.65
N HIS A 163 2.64 2.98 3.34
CA HIS A 163 1.48 2.57 2.56
C HIS A 163 0.90 1.26 3.10
N LEU A 164 1.71 0.21 3.22
CA LEU A 164 1.29 -1.08 3.77
C LEU A 164 0.62 -0.94 5.16
N ALA A 165 1.29 -0.24 6.07
CA ALA A 165 0.77 -0.06 7.43
C ALA A 165 -0.57 0.69 7.43
N ASN A 166 -0.75 1.69 6.57
CA ASN A 166 -2.00 2.44 6.46
C ASN A 166 -3.11 1.59 5.83
N THR A 167 -2.79 0.79 4.82
CA THR A 167 -3.74 -0.12 4.15
C THR A 167 -4.20 -1.21 5.12
N LEU A 168 -3.29 -1.90 5.81
CA LEU A 168 -3.63 -2.91 6.83
C LEU A 168 -4.50 -2.35 7.97
N ARG A 169 -4.33 -1.09 8.34
CA ARG A 169 -5.16 -0.46 9.37
C ARG A 169 -6.62 -0.32 8.96
N LEU A 170 -6.95 -0.33 7.67
CA LEU A 170 -8.32 -0.27 7.18
C LEU A 170 -9.15 -1.48 7.62
N LEU A 171 -8.53 -2.65 7.78
CA LEU A 171 -9.20 -3.87 8.30
C LEU A 171 -9.66 -3.74 9.75
N LYS A 172 -9.18 -2.73 10.49
CA LYS A 172 -9.63 -2.45 11.87
C LYS A 172 -10.90 -1.61 11.93
N LEU A 173 -11.40 -1.16 10.79
CA LEU A 173 -12.65 -0.41 10.71
C LEU A 173 -13.85 -1.35 10.80
N PRO A 174 -15.01 -0.87 11.29
CA PRO A 174 -16.24 -1.63 11.26
C PRO A 174 -16.60 -2.09 9.84
N GLU A 175 -17.25 -3.26 9.74
CA GLU A 175 -17.63 -3.87 8.45
C GLU A 175 -18.49 -2.94 7.58
N SER A 176 -19.38 -2.14 8.19
CA SER A 176 -20.16 -1.13 7.46
C SER A 176 -19.30 -0.09 6.74
N VAL A 177 -18.17 0.32 7.35
CA VAL A 177 -17.22 1.27 6.74
C VAL A 177 -16.40 0.57 5.65
N GLN A 178 -16.01 -0.69 5.88
CA GLN A 178 -15.32 -1.48 4.86
C GLN A 178 -16.18 -1.72 3.64
N ALA A 179 -17.50 -1.94 3.81
CA ALA A 179 -18.45 -2.06 2.71
C ALA A 179 -18.49 -0.80 1.83
N LEU A 180 -18.49 0.40 2.43
CA LEU A 180 -18.42 1.67 1.71
C LEU A 180 -17.06 1.87 0.96
N LEU A 181 -15.97 1.31 1.49
CA LEU A 181 -14.70 1.27 0.79
C LEU A 181 -14.72 0.32 -0.40
N ARG A 182 -15.35 -0.85 -0.26
CA ARG A 182 -15.48 -1.84 -1.35
C ARG A 182 -16.37 -1.33 -2.49
N SER A 183 -17.45 -0.59 -2.17
CA SER A 183 -18.33 0.04 -3.18
C SER A 183 -17.69 1.26 -3.86
N GLY A 184 -16.64 1.85 -3.25
CA GLY A 184 -16.02 3.08 -3.73
C GLY A 184 -16.71 4.37 -3.27
N ASP A 185 -17.78 4.29 -2.47
CA ASP A 185 -18.50 5.44 -1.92
C ASP A 185 -17.65 6.20 -0.90
N LEU A 186 -16.70 5.51 -0.26
CA LEU A 186 -15.75 6.10 0.68
C LEU A 186 -14.31 5.85 0.18
N SER A 187 -13.49 6.90 0.12
CA SER A 187 -12.08 6.73 -0.25
C SER A 187 -11.21 6.28 0.92
N ALA A 188 -10.08 5.62 0.62
CA ALA A 188 -9.08 5.23 1.62
C ALA A 188 -8.56 6.42 2.45
N GLY A 189 -8.55 7.63 1.87
CA GLY A 189 -8.19 8.87 2.57
C GLY A 189 -9.16 9.21 3.67
N HIS A 190 -10.46 9.16 3.39
CA HIS A 190 -11.53 9.37 4.39
C HIS A 190 -11.48 8.30 5.47
N ALA A 191 -11.37 7.03 5.09
CA ALA A 191 -11.33 5.90 6.01
C ALA A 191 -10.17 5.98 7.02
N ARG A 192 -9.00 6.46 6.59
CA ARG A 192 -7.85 6.65 7.49
C ARG A 192 -8.14 7.62 8.64
N CYS A 193 -8.97 8.63 8.41
CA CYS A 193 -9.39 9.58 9.47
C CYS A 193 -10.33 8.93 10.51
N LEU A 194 -10.98 7.81 10.15
CA LEU A 194 -11.95 7.11 11.00
C LEU A 194 -11.32 6.02 11.87
N ILE A 195 -10.08 5.62 11.60
CA ILE A 195 -9.40 4.52 12.32
C ILE A 195 -9.26 4.84 13.80
N GLY A 196 -9.73 3.91 14.65
CA GLY A 196 -9.67 4.03 16.12
C GLY A 196 -10.77 4.89 16.74
N ARG A 197 -11.78 5.25 15.97
CA ARG A 197 -12.93 6.01 16.46
C ARG A 197 -14.11 5.09 16.77
N ALA A 198 -14.78 5.36 17.89
CA ALA A 198 -15.98 4.63 18.27
C ALA A 198 -17.19 5.00 17.38
N ASP A 199 -17.21 6.23 16.84
CA ASP A 199 -18.25 6.78 15.98
C ASP A 199 -17.94 6.62 14.46
N ALA A 200 -17.00 5.74 14.09
CA ALA A 200 -16.52 5.59 12.72
C ALA A 200 -17.64 5.31 11.70
N ALA A 201 -18.60 4.44 12.04
CA ALA A 201 -19.72 4.09 11.16
C ALA A 201 -20.62 5.31 10.87
N ALA A 202 -21.05 6.03 11.92
CA ALA A 202 -21.91 7.19 11.78
C ALA A 202 -21.21 8.34 11.01
N LEU A 203 -19.89 8.51 11.23
CA LEU A 203 -19.10 9.48 10.49
C LEU A 203 -18.93 9.09 9.01
N ALA A 204 -18.76 7.80 8.72
CA ALA A 204 -18.66 7.31 7.34
C ALA A 204 -19.94 7.59 6.55
N GLU A 205 -21.12 7.28 7.12
CA GLU A 205 -22.40 7.60 6.52
C GLU A 205 -22.57 9.11 6.29
N ARG A 206 -22.16 9.90 7.26
CA ARG A 206 -22.20 11.37 7.13
C ARG A 206 -21.30 11.87 6.02
N ILE A 207 -20.08 11.33 5.89
CA ILE A 207 -19.13 11.69 4.83
C ILE A 207 -19.72 11.43 3.45
N VAL A 208 -20.38 10.27 3.27
CA VAL A 208 -21.00 9.89 2.01
C VAL A 208 -22.21 10.79 1.72
N ASN A 209 -23.11 11.00 2.70
CA ASN A 209 -24.32 11.78 2.51
C ASN A 209 -24.05 13.27 2.26
N GLU A 210 -23.06 13.85 2.93
CA GLU A 210 -22.71 15.28 2.81
C GLU A 210 -21.63 15.54 1.73
N GLY A 211 -21.06 14.50 1.13
CA GLY A 211 -20.00 14.62 0.12
C GLY A 211 -18.74 15.34 0.65
N LEU A 212 -18.35 15.07 1.90
CA LEU A 212 -17.25 15.77 2.55
C LEU A 212 -15.91 15.39 1.92
N THR A 213 -15.01 16.37 1.80
CA THR A 213 -13.64 16.13 1.38
C THR A 213 -12.78 15.62 2.55
N VAL A 214 -11.66 14.94 2.24
CA VAL A 214 -10.72 14.43 3.27
C VAL A 214 -10.29 15.54 4.24
N ARG A 215 -10.00 16.76 3.76
CA ARG A 215 -9.60 17.90 4.59
C ARG A 215 -10.72 18.35 5.55
N GLN A 216 -11.98 18.32 5.11
CA GLN A 216 -13.12 18.64 5.96
C GLN A 216 -13.30 17.57 7.04
N VAL A 217 -13.11 16.29 6.69
CA VAL A 217 -13.17 15.19 7.65
C VAL A 217 -12.03 15.30 8.66
N GLU A 218 -10.81 15.60 8.22
CA GLU A 218 -9.67 15.83 9.12
C GLU A 218 -9.96 16.95 10.13
N ALA A 219 -10.55 18.08 9.67
CA ALA A 219 -10.95 19.17 10.55
C ALA A 219 -12.03 18.75 11.55
N LEU A 220 -13.08 18.03 11.09
CA LEU A 220 -14.14 17.51 11.96
C LEU A 220 -13.63 16.52 13.02
N VAL A 221 -12.61 15.73 12.66
CA VAL A 221 -11.99 14.75 13.56
C VAL A 221 -11.08 15.42 14.58
N GLN A 222 -10.41 16.53 14.21
CA GLN A 222 -9.54 17.29 15.11
C GLN A 222 -10.34 18.10 16.13
N ASP A 223 -11.55 18.58 15.79
CA ASP A 223 -12.41 19.37 16.69
C ASP A 223 -13.14 18.54 17.76
N LYS A 224 -13.17 17.19 17.65
CA LYS A 224 -13.74 16.31 18.69
C LYS A 224 -12.62 15.53 19.39
N PRO A 225 -12.52 15.62 20.75
CA PRO A 225 -11.51 14.85 21.47
C PRO A 225 -11.75 13.35 21.28
N ALA A 226 -10.72 12.64 20.80
CA ALA A 226 -10.71 11.19 20.70
C ALA A 226 -11.00 10.58 22.08
N VAL A 227 -12.10 9.80 22.21
CA VAL A 227 -12.38 8.99 23.38
C VAL A 227 -11.48 7.76 23.32
N SER A 228 -10.29 7.87 23.82
CA SER A 228 -9.54 6.69 24.32
C SER A 228 -8.35 7.11 25.15
N GLY A 229 -8.32 6.59 26.36
CA GLY A 229 -7.14 6.29 27.14
C GLY A 229 -6.32 7.47 27.68
N LYS A 230 -6.63 7.87 28.91
CA LYS A 230 -5.83 8.72 29.81
C LYS A 230 -5.44 10.08 29.22
N GLY A 231 -6.42 10.96 29.18
CA GLY A 231 -6.21 12.38 28.97
C GLY A 231 -5.21 12.94 29.97
N ARG A 232 -4.05 13.32 29.45
CA ARG A 232 -3.23 14.31 30.11
C ARG A 232 -4.05 15.61 30.04
N LYS A 233 -4.79 15.93 31.11
CA LYS A 233 -5.43 17.24 31.27
C LYS A 233 -4.37 18.31 31.03
N THR A 234 -4.42 18.96 29.88
CA THR A 234 -3.73 20.24 29.68
C THR A 234 -4.33 21.19 30.68
N LYS A 235 -3.58 21.54 31.73
CA LYS A 235 -3.97 22.61 32.66
C LYS A 235 -4.33 23.82 31.81
N ALA A 236 -5.48 24.41 32.09
CA ALA A 236 -5.89 25.66 31.46
C ALA A 236 -4.71 26.66 31.57
N LYS A 237 -4.30 27.21 30.41
CA LYS A 237 -3.22 28.18 30.35
C LYS A 237 -3.56 29.35 31.29
N ASN A 238 -2.58 29.73 32.12
CA ASN A 238 -2.72 30.86 33.05
C ASN A 238 -2.98 32.15 32.24
N ALA A 239 -3.70 33.10 32.84
CA ALA A 239 -4.00 34.38 32.20
C ALA A 239 -2.71 35.09 31.73
N ASP A 240 -1.66 35.04 32.54
CA ASP A 240 -0.35 35.62 32.23
C ASP A 240 0.32 34.95 31.02
N THR A 241 0.18 33.63 30.87
CA THR A 241 0.72 32.88 29.69
C THR A 241 -0.01 33.30 28.42
N ARG A 242 -1.31 33.53 28.47
CA ARG A 242 -2.10 34.00 27.32
C ARG A 242 -1.75 35.42 26.92
N ALA A 243 -1.53 36.29 27.91
CA ALA A 243 -1.09 37.68 27.67
C ALA A 243 0.28 37.68 26.95
N ALA A 244 1.25 36.90 27.46
CA ALA A 244 2.56 36.78 26.86
C ALA A 244 2.51 36.18 25.45
N GLU A 245 1.62 35.19 25.19
CA GLU A 245 1.42 34.65 23.82
C GLU A 245 0.88 35.74 22.87
N SER A 246 -0.08 36.52 23.32
CA SER A 246 -0.68 37.60 22.50
C SER A 246 0.35 38.66 22.15
N GLU A 247 1.12 39.07 23.14
CA GLU A 247 2.19 40.07 22.98
C GLU A 247 3.28 39.60 22.01
N LEU A 248 3.69 38.34 22.13
CA LEU A 248 4.66 37.74 21.20
C LEU A 248 4.09 37.57 19.79
N ARG A 249 2.84 37.19 19.63
CA ARG A 249 2.18 37.10 18.31
C ARG A 249 2.11 38.46 17.63
N GLU A 250 1.75 39.49 18.37
CA GLU A 250 1.68 40.85 17.84
C GLU A 250 3.06 41.40 17.45
N ALA A 251 4.07 41.14 18.29
CA ALA A 251 5.44 41.58 18.03
C ALA A 251 6.13 40.83 16.87
N LEU A 252 5.86 39.55 16.72
CA LEU A 252 6.54 38.70 15.73
C LEU A 252 5.74 38.55 14.41
N GLY A 253 4.42 38.76 14.46
CA GLY A 253 3.55 38.47 13.31
C GLY A 253 3.44 36.97 12.98
N LEU A 254 3.80 36.08 13.92
CA LEU A 254 3.86 34.63 13.76
C LEU A 254 2.99 33.93 14.81
N ASP A 255 2.58 32.67 14.53
CA ASP A 255 1.84 31.88 15.50
C ASP A 255 2.76 31.37 16.61
N VAL A 256 2.46 31.78 17.85
CA VAL A 256 3.25 31.49 19.05
C VAL A 256 2.40 30.68 20.03
N ASP A 257 2.95 29.58 20.54
CA ASP A 257 2.35 28.69 21.55
C ASP A 257 3.31 28.50 22.72
N ILE A 258 2.91 28.92 23.93
CA ILE A 258 3.69 28.78 25.17
C ILE A 258 3.09 27.64 25.99
N ARG A 259 3.90 26.66 26.34
CA ARG A 259 3.52 25.52 27.17
C ARG A 259 4.28 25.56 28.48
N ALA A 260 3.60 25.90 29.55
CA ALA A 260 4.15 25.83 30.90
C ALA A 260 4.32 24.37 31.33
N GLY A 261 5.52 23.99 31.76
CA GLY A 261 5.87 22.70 32.34
C GLY A 261 5.65 22.65 33.86
N ARG A 262 6.32 21.71 34.56
CA ARG A 262 6.36 21.65 36.02
C ARG A 262 7.39 22.64 36.56
N GLY A 263 6.97 23.49 37.48
CA GLY A 263 7.79 24.58 38.07
C GLY A 263 7.94 25.74 37.09
N GLU A 264 9.12 26.33 37.00
CA GLU A 264 9.45 27.49 36.15
C GLU A 264 9.89 27.11 34.72
N LYS A 265 9.80 25.83 34.36
CA LYS A 265 10.19 25.31 33.04
C LYS A 265 9.03 25.41 32.05
N GLY A 266 9.31 25.73 30.81
CA GLY A 266 8.33 25.79 29.74
C GLY A 266 8.93 25.59 28.37
N GLU A 267 8.09 25.48 27.36
CA GLU A 267 8.45 25.36 25.95
C GLU A 267 7.75 26.49 25.19
N LEU A 268 8.51 27.23 24.39
CA LEU A 268 8.03 28.22 23.44
C LEU A 268 8.10 27.65 22.05
N ARG A 269 6.98 27.59 21.32
CA ARG A 269 6.90 27.18 19.93
C ARG A 269 6.48 28.35 19.06
N ILE A 270 7.27 28.63 18.05
CA ILE A 270 6.98 29.62 17.03
C ILE A 270 6.87 28.89 15.68
N ARG A 271 5.73 29.06 15.00
CA ARG A 271 5.49 28.45 13.70
C ARG A 271 5.79 29.45 12.59
N TYR A 272 6.56 29.04 11.60
CA TYR A 272 6.83 29.78 10.38
C TYR A 272 6.34 29.01 9.16
N THR A 273 6.01 29.71 8.08
CA THR A 273 5.49 29.13 6.84
C THR A 273 6.47 29.18 5.67
N ASN A 274 7.49 30.04 5.76
CA ASN A 274 8.55 30.17 4.75
C ASN A 274 9.91 30.46 5.39
N LEU A 275 10.99 30.32 4.62
CA LEU A 275 12.37 30.51 5.09
C LEU A 275 12.67 31.96 5.45
N ASP A 276 12.05 32.94 4.78
CA ASP A 276 12.24 34.36 5.06
C ASP A 276 11.77 34.72 6.47
N GLN A 277 10.63 34.16 6.89
CA GLN A 277 10.11 34.31 8.26
C GLN A 277 11.06 33.70 9.31
N LEU A 278 11.67 32.55 8.99
CA LEU A 278 12.67 31.94 9.87
C LEU A 278 13.91 32.81 9.99
N GLU A 279 14.34 33.42 8.90
CA GLU A 279 15.52 34.29 8.88
C GLU A 279 15.29 35.59 9.65
N ASP A 280 14.10 36.22 9.49
CA ASP A 280 13.69 37.39 10.26
C ASP A 280 13.59 37.06 11.77
N LEU A 281 13.01 35.93 12.13
CA LEU A 281 12.97 35.44 13.50
C LEU A 281 14.36 35.26 14.09
N ARG A 282 15.28 34.64 13.32
CA ARG A 282 16.70 34.49 13.71
C ARG A 282 17.37 35.82 13.97
N HIS A 283 17.16 36.80 13.09
CA HIS A 283 17.71 38.14 13.24
C HIS A 283 17.20 38.86 14.50
N ARG A 284 15.89 38.70 14.80
CA ARG A 284 15.28 39.30 15.98
C ARG A 284 15.78 38.65 17.27
N LEU A 285 15.95 37.33 17.32
CA LEU A 285 16.46 36.59 18.47
C LEU A 285 17.97 36.82 18.72
N LEU A 286 18.75 37.07 17.68
CA LEU A 286 20.19 37.33 17.78
C LEU A 286 20.52 38.80 18.08
N ARG A 287 19.58 39.73 17.90
CA ARG A 287 19.76 41.12 18.34
C ARG A 287 19.78 41.13 19.87
N ARG A 288 20.98 41.26 20.45
CA ARG A 288 21.15 41.47 21.88
C ARG A 288 20.43 42.77 22.26
N PRO A 289 19.46 42.76 23.20
CA PRO A 289 19.06 44.03 23.84
C PRO A 289 20.28 44.56 24.57
N ALA A 290 20.63 45.80 24.29
CA ALA A 290 21.58 46.52 25.12
C ALA A 290 20.92 46.65 26.52
N TYR A 291 21.33 45.78 27.45
CA TYR A 291 20.99 45.96 28.84
C TYR A 291 21.59 47.28 29.28
N ARG A 292 20.70 48.23 29.59
CA ARG A 292 21.01 49.36 30.46
C ARG A 292 20.69 48.99 31.90
#